data_68ff8603d066ac36a6c15574ef71c172
#
_entry.id   68ff8603d066ac36a6c15574ef71c172
#
_cell.length_a   1.000
_cell.length_b   1.000
_cell.length_c   1.000
_cell.angle_alpha   90.00
_cell.angle_beta   90.00
_cell.angle_gamma   90.00
#
_symmetry.space_group_name_H-M   'P 1'
#
loop_
_entity.id
_entity.type
_entity.pdbx_description
1 polymer ?
#
loop_
_entity_poly.entity_id
_entity_poly.type
_entity_poly.pdbx_seq_one_letter_code
_entity_poly.pdbx_strand_id
1 'polypeptide(L)'
;AALDPHQDNVLTGVNFGRGLPRALSSPGVPVTSIGDLDNYGLMTPIENKEERSEALKIFKSMYAPAIGNGPVMDYLSQTGQNLLVGADMLKVAPINYTSEVEYGSSQIAKSLRDVARVHLANLGTKIFFVSQGGYDTHSTQTPVQPVLIDDLSKAINDFFQDLRNHNASKNIAMLVYTEFGRRMRDNGSGTDHGSGGGAFIIGDS
;
A
#
# COMPACT_ATOMS: atom_id res chain seq x y z
N ALA A 1 -0.55 -10.83 18.39
CA ALA A 1 -1.66 -11.57 17.79
C ALA A 1 -1.12 -12.21 16.52
N ALA A 2 -1.15 -13.54 16.44
CA ALA A 2 -0.78 -14.23 15.22
C ALA A 2 -1.74 -13.78 14.12
N LEU A 3 -1.19 -13.39 12.97
CA LEU A 3 -1.96 -13.28 11.74
C LEU A 3 -2.66 -14.64 11.58
N ASP A 4 -3.95 -14.63 11.26
CA ASP A 4 -4.78 -15.82 11.18
C ASP A 4 -4.08 -16.90 10.34
N PRO A 5 -3.77 -18.09 10.87
CA PRO A 5 -3.07 -19.15 10.17
C PRO A 5 -3.89 -19.78 9.02
N HIS A 6 -5.18 -19.48 8.92
CA HIS A 6 -6.08 -19.91 7.81
C HIS A 6 -6.30 -18.78 6.80
N GLN A 7 -5.23 -18.16 6.34
CA GLN A 7 -5.23 -16.91 5.55
C GLN A 7 -5.76 -17.10 4.13
N ASP A 8 -7.07 -17.19 4.02
CA ASP A 8 -7.74 -17.17 2.70
C ASP A 8 -7.93 -15.75 2.14
N ASN A 9 -7.65 -14.69 2.95
CA ASN A 9 -7.81 -13.32 2.50
C ASN A 9 -6.58 -12.81 1.75
N VAL A 10 -6.70 -12.69 0.44
CA VAL A 10 -5.65 -12.19 -0.46
C VAL A 10 -5.26 -10.73 -0.19
N LEU A 11 -6.07 -10.00 0.57
CA LEU A 11 -5.85 -8.61 1.00
C LEU A 11 -5.37 -8.50 2.46
N THR A 12 -4.84 -9.56 3.05
CA THR A 12 -4.30 -9.52 4.43
C THR A 12 -3.24 -8.42 4.59
N GLY A 13 -2.36 -8.27 3.61
CA GLY A 13 -1.44 -7.15 3.47
C GLY A 13 -1.70 -6.38 2.17
N VAL A 14 -1.69 -5.05 2.24
CA VAL A 14 -1.84 -4.19 1.06
C VAL A 14 -0.70 -3.16 1.04
N ASN A 15 0.02 -3.12 -0.08
CA ASN A 15 1.03 -2.13 -0.39
C ASN A 15 0.50 -1.15 -1.44
N PHE A 16 0.50 0.13 -1.15
CA PHE A 16 0.24 1.17 -2.14
C PHE A 16 1.56 1.63 -2.78
N GLY A 17 1.94 0.93 -3.83
CA GLY A 17 3.18 1.13 -4.57
C GLY A 17 3.44 -0.01 -5.54
N ARG A 18 4.52 0.11 -6.31
CA ARG A 18 4.94 -0.94 -7.25
C ARG A 18 5.87 -1.95 -6.56
N GLY A 19 5.63 -3.22 -6.84
CA GLY A 19 6.44 -4.32 -6.30
C GLY A 19 6.09 -4.67 -4.85
N LEU A 20 6.69 -5.74 -4.34
CA LEU A 20 6.51 -6.22 -2.97
C LEU A 20 7.63 -5.67 -2.08
N PRO A 21 7.33 -4.82 -1.09
CA PRO A 21 8.33 -4.37 -0.13
C PRO A 21 8.87 -5.54 0.71
N ARG A 22 10.17 -5.55 1.00
CA ARG A 22 10.78 -6.59 1.86
C ARG A 22 10.12 -6.68 3.22
N ALA A 23 9.66 -5.56 3.76
CA ALA A 23 8.96 -5.50 5.04
C ALA A 23 7.64 -6.30 5.07
N LEU A 24 7.03 -6.53 3.91
CA LEU A 24 5.80 -7.31 3.77
C LEU A 24 6.06 -8.73 3.20
N SER A 25 7.30 -9.07 2.87
CA SER A 25 7.63 -10.37 2.33
C SER A 25 7.70 -11.41 3.46
N SER A 26 6.63 -12.17 3.63
CA SER A 26 6.56 -13.27 4.61
C SER A 26 5.93 -14.50 3.96
N PRO A 27 6.53 -15.70 4.13
CA PRO A 27 5.95 -16.92 3.59
C PRO A 27 4.54 -17.17 4.12
N GLY A 28 3.61 -17.48 3.23
CA GLY A 28 2.22 -17.81 3.60
C GLY A 28 1.34 -16.62 3.94
N VAL A 29 1.83 -15.38 3.83
CA VAL A 29 1.00 -14.18 4.00
C VAL A 29 0.75 -13.54 2.64
N PRO A 30 -0.50 -13.53 2.13
CA PRO A 30 -0.81 -12.85 0.90
C PRO A 30 -0.64 -11.34 1.05
N VAL A 31 0.05 -10.73 0.08
CA VAL A 31 0.20 -9.27 -0.01
C VAL A 31 -0.12 -8.83 -1.43
N THR A 32 -1.00 -7.85 -1.53
CA THR A 32 -1.38 -7.24 -2.79
C THR A 32 -0.70 -5.88 -2.94
N SER A 33 -0.02 -5.64 -4.06
CA SER A 33 0.57 -4.33 -4.40
C SER A 33 -0.32 -3.58 -5.38
N ILE A 34 -0.70 -2.36 -5.03
CA ILE A 34 -1.64 -1.51 -5.76
C ILE A 34 -0.91 -0.24 -6.19
N GLY A 35 -0.76 -0.04 -7.50
CA GLY A 35 -0.17 1.20 -8.04
C GLY A 35 -1.16 2.35 -8.14
N ASP A 36 -2.41 2.02 -8.44
CA ASP A 36 -3.54 2.95 -8.59
C ASP A 36 -4.82 2.20 -8.24
N LEU A 37 -5.51 2.65 -7.19
CA LEU A 37 -6.71 1.96 -6.71
C LEU A 37 -7.92 2.16 -7.65
N ASP A 38 -8.03 3.32 -8.27
CA ASP A 38 -9.15 3.63 -9.17
C ASP A 38 -9.08 2.83 -10.47
N ASN A 39 -7.87 2.47 -10.90
CA ASN A 39 -7.59 1.67 -12.09
C ASN A 39 -7.03 0.28 -11.76
N TYR A 40 -7.25 -0.21 -10.53
CA TYR A 40 -6.72 -1.49 -10.14
C TYR A 40 -7.45 -2.65 -10.80
N GLY A 41 -6.68 -3.60 -11.34
CA GLY A 41 -7.17 -4.85 -11.91
C GLY A 41 -6.40 -5.26 -13.16
N LEU A 42 -6.66 -6.50 -13.60
CA LEU A 42 -6.12 -7.04 -14.84
C LEU A 42 -6.85 -6.47 -16.05
N MET A 43 -6.08 -6.26 -17.12
CA MET A 43 -6.63 -5.83 -18.42
C MET A 43 -7.38 -4.49 -18.36
N THR A 44 -7.01 -3.59 -17.44
CA THR A 44 -7.58 -2.24 -17.37
C THR A 44 -7.46 -1.43 -18.67
N PRO A 45 -6.41 -1.60 -19.51
CA PRO A 45 -6.32 -0.91 -20.80
C PRO A 45 -7.38 -1.34 -21.82
N ILE A 46 -8.07 -2.46 -21.59
CA ILE A 46 -9.15 -2.91 -22.48
C ILE A 46 -10.45 -2.23 -22.04
N GLU A 47 -10.86 -1.20 -22.76
CA GLU A 47 -12.06 -0.40 -22.44
C GLU A 47 -13.37 -1.15 -22.75
N ASN A 48 -13.37 -1.96 -23.82
CA ASN A 48 -14.52 -2.77 -24.18
C ASN A 48 -14.77 -3.87 -23.13
N LYS A 49 -15.94 -3.86 -22.50
CA LYS A 49 -16.30 -4.78 -21.43
C LYS A 49 -16.35 -6.25 -21.86
N GLU A 50 -16.79 -6.53 -23.09
CA GLU A 50 -16.89 -7.88 -23.64
C GLU A 50 -15.50 -8.45 -23.92
N GLU A 51 -14.64 -7.68 -24.59
CA GLU A 51 -13.24 -8.05 -24.86
C GLU A 51 -12.47 -8.26 -23.56
N ARG A 52 -12.67 -7.38 -22.58
CA ARG A 52 -12.05 -7.51 -21.26
C ARG A 52 -12.52 -8.78 -20.54
N SER A 53 -13.81 -9.07 -20.59
CA SER A 53 -14.36 -10.31 -19.99
C SER A 53 -13.76 -11.55 -20.62
N GLU A 54 -13.61 -11.57 -21.95
CA GLU A 54 -13.00 -12.68 -22.67
C GLU A 54 -11.50 -12.82 -22.33
N ALA A 55 -10.76 -11.72 -22.31
CA ALA A 55 -9.35 -11.70 -21.91
C ALA A 55 -9.16 -12.23 -20.47
N LEU A 56 -10.06 -11.87 -19.53
CA LEU A 56 -10.03 -12.38 -18.18
C LEU A 56 -10.34 -13.89 -18.09
N LYS A 57 -11.24 -14.40 -18.94
CA LYS A 57 -11.50 -15.84 -19.04
C LYS A 57 -10.27 -16.60 -19.54
N ILE A 58 -9.62 -16.06 -20.59
CA ILE A 58 -8.39 -16.63 -21.15
C ILE A 58 -7.30 -16.63 -20.06
N PHE A 59 -7.08 -15.49 -19.39
CA PHE A 59 -6.11 -15.39 -18.28
C PHE A 59 -6.39 -16.46 -17.21
N LYS A 60 -7.63 -16.57 -16.76
CA LYS A 60 -8.02 -17.58 -15.76
C LYS A 60 -7.76 -19.00 -16.24
N SER A 61 -8.03 -19.31 -17.50
CA SER A 61 -7.79 -20.62 -18.09
C SER A 61 -6.31 -20.98 -18.22
N MET A 62 -5.44 -19.98 -18.35
CA MET A 62 -3.97 -20.19 -18.40
C MET A 62 -3.40 -20.61 -17.05
N TYR A 63 -3.97 -20.11 -15.95
CA TYR A 63 -3.46 -20.37 -14.62
C TYR A 63 -4.10 -21.61 -13.96
N ALA A 64 -5.33 -21.96 -14.28
CA ALA A 64 -6.02 -23.09 -13.69
C ALA A 64 -5.35 -24.47 -13.92
N PRO A 65 -4.81 -24.77 -15.12
CA PRO A 65 -4.14 -26.07 -15.38
C PRO A 65 -2.70 -26.14 -14.86
N ALA A 66 -2.14 -25.03 -14.37
CA ALA A 66 -0.75 -25.00 -13.92
C ALA A 66 -0.54 -25.68 -12.56
N ILE A 67 -1.63 -25.88 -11.81
CA ILE A 67 -1.60 -26.52 -10.50
C ILE A 67 -1.20 -27.99 -10.66
N GLY A 68 -0.22 -28.43 -9.85
CA GLY A 68 0.32 -29.79 -9.89
C GLY A 68 1.51 -30.01 -10.82
N ASN A 69 1.99 -28.95 -11.50
CA ASN A 69 3.16 -29.01 -12.38
C ASN A 69 4.46 -28.55 -11.69
N GLY A 70 4.48 -28.62 -10.37
CA GLY A 70 5.64 -28.32 -9.54
C GLY A 70 5.55 -26.96 -8.82
N PRO A 71 6.40 -26.74 -7.80
CA PRO A 71 6.23 -25.65 -6.84
C PRO A 71 6.26 -24.25 -7.47
N VAL A 72 6.99 -24.05 -8.55
CA VAL A 72 7.03 -22.75 -9.25
C VAL A 72 5.71 -22.47 -9.97
N MET A 73 5.17 -23.47 -10.66
CA MET A 73 3.92 -23.34 -11.39
C MET A 73 2.73 -23.23 -10.43
N ASP A 74 2.76 -23.95 -9.32
CA ASP A 74 1.75 -23.84 -8.26
C ASP A 74 1.75 -22.44 -7.65
N TYR A 75 2.93 -21.87 -7.38
CA TYR A 75 3.06 -20.49 -6.88
C TYR A 75 2.54 -19.45 -7.88
N LEU A 76 2.91 -19.57 -9.15
CA LEU A 76 2.44 -18.65 -10.21
C LEU A 76 0.93 -18.74 -10.39
N SER A 77 0.38 -19.94 -10.39
CA SER A 77 -1.06 -20.17 -10.51
C SER A 77 -1.82 -19.54 -9.33
N GLN A 78 -1.37 -19.80 -8.11
CA GLN A 78 -1.98 -19.22 -6.91
C GLN A 78 -1.88 -17.70 -6.92
N THR A 79 -0.73 -17.13 -7.32
CA THR A 79 -0.56 -15.67 -7.44
C THR A 79 -1.52 -15.06 -8.46
N GLY A 80 -1.69 -15.69 -9.62
CA GLY A 80 -2.64 -15.23 -10.63
C GLY A 80 -4.10 -15.28 -10.16
N GLN A 81 -4.49 -16.33 -9.45
CA GLN A 81 -5.82 -16.44 -8.88
C GLN A 81 -6.06 -15.40 -7.78
N ASN A 82 -5.10 -15.24 -6.88
CA ASN A 82 -5.16 -14.24 -5.80
C ASN A 82 -5.29 -12.81 -6.35
N LEU A 83 -4.60 -12.51 -7.45
CA LEU A 83 -4.70 -11.22 -8.12
C LEU A 83 -6.12 -10.94 -8.63
N LEU A 84 -6.78 -11.95 -9.23
CA LEU A 84 -8.16 -11.82 -9.72
C LEU A 84 -9.14 -11.58 -8.57
N VAL A 85 -9.03 -12.38 -7.51
CA VAL A 85 -9.88 -12.25 -6.31
C VAL A 85 -9.65 -10.89 -5.64
N GLY A 86 -8.40 -10.49 -5.45
CA GLY A 86 -8.05 -9.21 -4.84
C GLY A 86 -8.56 -8.01 -5.65
N ALA A 87 -8.46 -8.09 -6.99
CA ALA A 87 -8.99 -7.05 -7.87
C ALA A 87 -10.52 -6.91 -7.76
N ASP A 88 -11.24 -8.02 -7.66
CA ASP A 88 -12.69 -7.97 -7.50
C ASP A 88 -13.11 -7.44 -6.12
N MET A 89 -12.41 -7.81 -5.05
CA MET A 89 -12.65 -7.29 -3.71
C MET A 89 -12.39 -5.79 -3.61
N LEU A 90 -11.34 -5.29 -4.26
CA LEU A 90 -10.93 -3.88 -4.18
C LEU A 90 -11.87 -2.93 -4.95
N LYS A 91 -12.65 -3.42 -5.89
CA LYS A 91 -13.59 -2.58 -6.68
C LYS A 91 -14.61 -1.83 -5.82
N VAL A 92 -14.95 -2.35 -4.66
CA VAL A 92 -15.95 -1.71 -3.78
C VAL A 92 -15.39 -0.55 -2.96
N ALA A 93 -14.08 -0.52 -2.74
CA ALA A 93 -13.46 0.50 -1.90
C ALA A 93 -13.62 1.94 -2.43
N PRO A 94 -13.39 2.23 -3.73
CA PRO A 94 -13.65 3.55 -4.28
C PRO A 94 -15.13 3.94 -4.31
N ILE A 95 -16.02 2.97 -4.53
CA ILE A 95 -17.44 3.21 -4.76
C ILE A 95 -18.16 3.66 -3.48
N ASN A 96 -17.78 3.09 -2.34
CA ASN A 96 -18.46 3.31 -1.06
C ASN A 96 -17.80 4.39 -0.21
N TYR A 97 -16.72 5.00 -0.71
CA TYR A 97 -15.96 5.99 0.04
C TYR A 97 -16.42 7.42 -0.29
N THR A 98 -16.70 8.16 0.76
CA THR A 98 -16.90 9.60 0.71
C THR A 98 -16.13 10.24 1.85
N SER A 99 -15.54 11.41 1.66
CA SER A 99 -14.81 12.11 2.71
C SER A 99 -15.01 13.62 2.58
N GLU A 100 -15.11 14.30 3.71
CA GLU A 100 -15.08 15.76 3.81
C GLU A 100 -13.65 16.30 3.90
N VAL A 101 -12.66 15.42 4.05
CA VAL A 101 -11.25 15.78 4.13
C VAL A 101 -10.67 15.91 2.72
N GLU A 102 -10.14 17.07 2.41
CA GLU A 102 -9.40 17.32 1.19
C GLU A 102 -7.93 16.92 1.37
N TYR A 103 -7.59 15.71 0.93
CA TYR A 103 -6.21 15.26 0.92
C TYR A 103 -5.35 16.05 -0.05
N GLY A 104 -4.10 16.31 0.33
CA GLY A 104 -3.13 16.95 -0.53
C GLY A 104 -2.87 16.20 -1.84
N SER A 105 -2.23 16.88 -2.80
CA SER A 105 -1.92 16.30 -4.13
C SER A 105 -0.67 15.43 -4.18
N SER A 106 0.13 15.40 -3.10
CA SER A 106 1.35 14.58 -3.03
C SER A 106 1.06 13.08 -3.10
N GLN A 107 2.05 12.30 -3.55
CA GLN A 107 1.87 10.85 -3.67
C GLN A 107 1.54 10.20 -2.33
N ILE A 108 2.18 10.65 -1.23
CA ILE A 108 1.91 10.10 0.11
C ILE A 108 0.48 10.40 0.57
N ALA A 109 -0.03 11.60 0.29
CA ALA A 109 -1.41 11.96 0.60
C ALA A 109 -2.42 11.08 -0.15
N LYS A 110 -2.19 10.86 -1.46
CA LYS A 110 -3.01 9.95 -2.27
C LYS A 110 -2.97 8.51 -1.75
N SER A 111 -1.77 8.01 -1.41
CA SER A 111 -1.62 6.65 -0.88
C SER A 111 -2.31 6.48 0.46
N LEU A 112 -2.23 7.45 1.37
CA LEU A 112 -2.93 7.39 2.65
C LEU A 112 -4.46 7.51 2.49
N ARG A 113 -4.95 8.31 1.54
CA ARG A 113 -6.36 8.31 1.17
C ARG A 113 -6.82 6.92 0.68
N ASP A 114 -6.01 6.26 -0.14
CA ASP A 114 -6.35 4.93 -0.63
C ASP A 114 -6.30 3.88 0.48
N VAL A 115 -5.40 4.01 1.47
CA VAL A 115 -5.45 3.22 2.72
C VAL A 115 -6.79 3.43 3.43
N ALA A 116 -7.23 4.68 3.62
CA ALA A 116 -8.51 4.98 4.25
C ALA A 116 -9.69 4.32 3.49
N ARG A 117 -9.70 4.42 2.17
CA ARG A 117 -10.72 3.81 1.30
C ARG A 117 -10.82 2.30 1.50
N VAL A 118 -9.69 1.60 1.49
CA VAL A 118 -9.65 0.13 1.66
C VAL A 118 -9.97 -0.26 3.11
N HIS A 119 -9.50 0.49 4.09
CA HIS A 119 -9.79 0.26 5.50
C HIS A 119 -11.30 0.39 5.79
N LEU A 120 -11.91 1.48 5.34
CA LEU A 120 -13.33 1.75 5.54
C LEU A 120 -14.24 0.78 4.76
N ALA A 121 -13.77 0.21 3.66
CA ALA A 121 -14.47 -0.86 2.95
C ALA A 121 -14.51 -2.19 3.73
N ASN A 122 -13.77 -2.30 4.85
CA ASN A 122 -13.73 -3.46 5.75
C ASN A 122 -13.45 -4.80 5.02
N LEU A 123 -12.46 -4.78 4.14
CA LEU A 123 -12.08 -5.95 3.33
C LEU A 123 -11.20 -6.98 4.08
N GLY A 124 -11.05 -6.82 5.38
CA GLY A 124 -10.28 -7.71 6.24
C GLY A 124 -8.76 -7.50 6.18
N THR A 125 -8.29 -6.41 5.57
CA THR A 125 -6.87 -6.04 5.54
C THR A 125 -6.36 -5.76 6.96
N LYS A 126 -5.21 -6.32 7.30
CA LYS A 126 -4.57 -6.19 8.62
C LYS A 126 -3.35 -5.27 8.59
N ILE A 127 -2.64 -5.22 7.47
CA ILE A 127 -1.40 -4.47 7.33
C ILE A 127 -1.47 -3.65 6.05
N PHE A 128 -1.24 -2.36 6.17
CA PHE A 128 -1.06 -1.45 5.07
C PHE A 128 0.39 -0.97 5.02
N PHE A 129 0.93 -0.80 3.84
CA PHE A 129 2.26 -0.24 3.63
C PHE A 129 2.20 0.86 2.58
N VAL A 130 2.79 1.99 2.90
CA VAL A 130 3.00 3.12 2.00
C VAL A 130 4.43 3.63 2.15
N SER A 131 4.98 4.23 1.12
CA SER A 131 6.33 4.80 1.16
C SER A 131 6.36 6.17 0.52
N GLN A 132 7.19 7.04 1.06
CA GLN A 132 7.55 8.33 0.49
C GLN A 132 9.05 8.36 0.25
N GLY A 133 9.46 8.60 -0.98
CA GLY A 133 10.87 8.76 -1.36
C GLY A 133 11.36 10.21 -1.24
N GLY A 134 12.61 10.43 -1.67
CA GLY A 134 13.20 11.76 -1.75
C GLY A 134 14.04 12.15 -0.54
N TYR A 135 14.13 11.31 0.48
CA TYR A 135 14.87 11.61 1.71
C TYR A 135 16.39 11.39 1.63
N ASP A 136 16.91 10.83 0.53
CA ASP A 136 18.34 10.60 0.35
C ASP A 136 19.08 11.88 -0.07
N THR A 137 19.03 12.88 0.79
CA THR A 137 19.50 14.25 0.57
C THR A 137 20.93 14.46 1.08
N HIS A 138 21.92 13.95 0.34
CA HIS A 138 23.34 14.23 0.61
C HIS A 138 23.74 15.67 0.26
N SER A 139 22.97 16.30 -0.63
CA SER A 139 23.09 17.71 -1.01
C SER A 139 21.73 18.37 -1.09
N THR A 140 21.68 19.70 -0.99
CA THR A 140 20.43 20.48 -1.03
C THR A 140 19.38 20.02 0.00
N GLN A 141 19.82 19.49 1.13
CA GLN A 141 18.92 18.93 2.16
C GLN A 141 18.01 19.99 2.77
N THR A 142 18.56 21.16 3.09
CA THR A 142 17.81 22.24 3.75
C THR A 142 16.54 22.68 3.01
N PRO A 143 16.52 22.88 1.67
CA PRO A 143 15.28 23.24 0.98
C PRO A 143 14.35 22.06 0.71
N VAL A 144 14.87 20.83 0.62
CA VAL A 144 14.10 19.65 0.19
C VAL A 144 13.42 18.94 1.36
N GLN A 145 14.15 18.65 2.41
CA GLN A 145 13.67 17.84 3.52
C GLN A 145 12.46 18.46 4.27
N PRO A 146 12.42 19.78 4.55
CA PRO A 146 11.26 20.38 5.18
C PRO A 146 9.97 20.22 4.37
N VAL A 147 10.04 20.28 3.04
CA VAL A 147 8.88 20.08 2.16
C VAL A 147 8.38 18.63 2.24
N LEU A 148 9.28 17.65 2.24
CA LEU A 148 8.91 16.23 2.38
C LEU A 148 8.28 15.94 3.75
N ILE A 149 8.80 16.54 4.82
CA ILE A 149 8.25 16.37 6.17
C ILE A 149 6.89 17.07 6.30
N ASP A 150 6.72 18.23 5.71
CA ASP A 150 5.45 18.97 5.70
C ASP A 150 4.37 18.15 4.96
N ASP A 151 4.69 17.66 3.76
CA ASP A 151 3.80 16.77 3.00
C ASP A 151 3.41 15.53 3.80
N LEU A 152 4.38 14.86 4.44
CA LEU A 152 4.13 13.68 5.27
C LEU A 152 3.23 14.01 6.46
N SER A 153 3.54 15.09 7.17
CA SER A 153 2.79 15.51 8.37
C SER A 153 1.35 15.87 8.05
N LYS A 154 1.12 16.60 6.95
CA LYS A 154 -0.22 16.93 6.47
C LYS A 154 -0.98 15.67 6.06
N ALA A 155 -0.36 14.79 5.28
CA ALA A 155 -0.98 13.56 4.84
C ALA A 155 -1.40 12.64 6.01
N ILE A 156 -0.57 12.56 7.06
CA ILE A 156 -0.91 11.81 8.29
C ILE A 156 -2.07 12.47 9.03
N ASN A 157 -2.05 13.80 9.16
CA ASN A 157 -3.14 14.53 9.79
C ASN A 157 -4.47 14.31 9.06
N ASP A 158 -4.47 14.45 7.74
CA ASP A 158 -5.65 14.27 6.90
C ASP A 158 -6.19 12.84 7.00
N PHE A 159 -5.31 11.85 6.99
CA PHE A 159 -5.67 10.44 7.16
C PHE A 159 -6.36 10.17 8.50
N PHE A 160 -5.79 10.61 9.62
CA PHE A 160 -6.42 10.39 10.93
C PHE A 160 -7.68 11.22 11.11
N GLN A 161 -7.75 12.43 10.53
CA GLN A 161 -8.98 13.24 10.55
C GLN A 161 -10.10 12.54 9.78
N ASP A 162 -9.81 11.98 8.62
CA ASP A 162 -10.77 11.23 7.81
C ASP A 162 -11.29 10.00 8.56
N LEU A 163 -10.39 9.22 9.17
CA LEU A 163 -10.79 8.08 9.97
C LEU A 163 -11.62 8.46 11.21
N ARG A 164 -11.34 9.60 11.86
CA ARG A 164 -12.14 10.11 12.98
C ARG A 164 -13.55 10.47 12.53
N ASN A 165 -13.69 11.14 11.38
CA ASN A 165 -14.98 11.48 10.80
C ASN A 165 -15.83 10.23 10.53
N HIS A 166 -15.19 9.10 10.24
CA HIS A 166 -15.82 7.79 10.03
C HIS A 166 -15.89 6.91 11.29
N ASN A 167 -15.48 7.40 12.46
CA ASN A 167 -15.39 6.63 13.72
C ASN A 167 -14.51 5.35 13.60
N ALA A 168 -13.48 5.37 12.77
CA ALA A 168 -12.62 4.23 12.44
C ALA A 168 -11.16 4.36 12.91
N SER A 169 -10.78 5.48 13.55
CA SER A 169 -9.39 5.77 13.90
C SER A 169 -8.84 4.93 15.05
N LYS A 170 -9.69 4.48 15.98
CA LYS A 170 -9.28 3.71 17.17
C LYS A 170 -8.71 2.33 16.88
N ASN A 171 -8.97 1.80 15.69
CA ASN A 171 -8.55 0.46 15.30
C ASN A 171 -7.27 0.46 14.44
N ILE A 172 -6.63 1.61 14.31
CA ILE A 172 -5.40 1.77 13.51
C ILE A 172 -4.26 2.27 14.39
N ALA A 173 -3.09 1.64 14.22
CA ALA A 173 -1.81 2.15 14.66
C ALA A 173 -0.91 2.33 13.46
N MET A 174 -0.31 3.50 13.30
CA MET A 174 0.63 3.82 12.22
C MET A 174 2.05 3.82 12.78
N LEU A 175 2.93 3.04 12.17
CA LEU A 175 4.37 3.09 12.40
C LEU A 175 5.02 3.87 11.26
N VAL A 176 5.63 5.01 11.59
CA VAL A 176 6.46 5.79 10.67
C VAL A 176 7.92 5.52 10.98
N TYR A 177 8.69 5.07 10.01
CA TYR A 177 10.10 4.75 10.18
C TYR A 177 10.90 5.07 8.91
N THR A 178 12.22 5.16 9.05
CA THR A 178 13.15 5.43 7.94
C THR A 178 13.90 4.17 7.55
N GLU A 179 14.21 4.02 6.26
CA GLU A 179 15.01 2.92 5.73
C GLU A 179 16.48 3.04 6.16
N PHE A 180 16.98 4.25 6.32
CA PHE A 180 18.36 4.53 6.71
C PHE A 180 18.42 5.66 7.74
N GLY A 181 19.53 5.69 8.49
CA GLY A 181 19.86 6.76 9.42
C GLY A 181 20.83 7.78 8.82
N ARG A 182 21.04 8.87 9.55
CA ARG A 182 21.94 9.97 9.17
C ARG A 182 23.06 10.16 10.18
N ARG A 183 24.18 10.73 9.73
CA ARG A 183 25.22 11.28 10.62
C ARG A 183 24.73 12.61 11.21
N MET A 184 25.18 12.92 12.41
CA MET A 184 24.89 14.21 13.05
C MET A 184 25.68 15.36 12.43
N ARG A 185 26.78 15.05 11.72
CA ARG A 185 27.65 16.05 11.11
C ARG A 185 27.16 16.43 9.73
N ASP A 186 26.99 17.72 9.51
CA ASP A 186 26.77 18.34 8.20
C ASP A 186 27.99 18.14 7.30
N ASN A 187 27.79 17.85 6.02
CA ASN A 187 28.82 17.73 4.99
C ASN A 187 28.99 19.04 4.16
N GLY A 188 28.30 20.13 4.54
CA GLY A 188 28.28 21.41 3.87
C GLY A 188 27.06 21.69 2.97
N SER A 189 26.27 20.68 2.66
CA SER A 189 25.05 20.80 1.83
C SER A 189 23.93 19.86 2.27
N GLY A 190 24.25 18.91 3.11
CA GLY A 190 23.34 17.90 3.65
C GLY A 190 24.05 17.03 4.67
N THR A 191 23.58 15.80 4.82
CA THR A 191 24.16 14.83 5.74
C THR A 191 24.37 13.48 5.07
N ASP A 192 25.45 12.78 5.43
CA ASP A 192 25.71 11.42 4.96
C ASP A 192 24.92 10.39 5.77
N HIS A 193 24.79 9.18 5.24
CA HIS A 193 24.20 8.07 5.97
C HIS A 193 24.97 7.74 7.25
N GLY A 194 24.25 7.37 8.27
CA GLY A 194 24.76 7.02 9.59
C GLY A 194 23.73 6.28 10.42
N SER A 195 23.97 6.16 11.71
CA SER A 195 23.12 5.40 12.63
C SER A 195 22.04 6.24 13.32
N GLY A 196 22.01 7.56 13.11
CA GLY A 196 21.00 8.43 13.69
C GLY A 196 19.67 8.31 12.95
N GLY A 197 18.63 7.82 13.60
CA GLY A 197 17.29 7.68 13.04
C GLY A 197 16.24 7.71 14.12
N GLY A 198 14.97 7.80 13.71
CA GLY A 198 13.83 7.77 14.59
C GLY A 198 12.66 7.02 13.99
N ALA A 199 11.72 6.65 14.84
CA ALA A 199 10.44 6.12 14.44
C ALA A 199 9.34 6.73 15.29
N PHE A 200 8.13 6.81 14.73
CA PHE A 200 6.95 7.30 15.42
C PHE A 200 5.87 6.23 15.40
N ILE A 201 5.15 6.09 16.51
CA ILE A 201 3.92 5.31 16.59
C ILE A 201 2.79 6.30 16.82
N ILE A 202 1.81 6.31 15.91
CA ILE A 202 0.69 7.25 15.91
C ILE A 202 -0.60 6.43 15.93
N GLY A 203 -1.56 6.86 16.76
CA GLY A 203 -2.88 6.24 16.85
C GLY A 203 -3.74 6.98 17.85
N ASP A 204 -5.04 6.78 17.74
CA ASP A 204 -6.02 7.33 18.69
C ASP A 204 -6.29 6.31 19.82
N SER A 205 -6.41 6.82 21.05
CA SER A 205 -6.73 6.04 22.25
C SER A 205 -8.24 5.91 22.50
#